data_7905da9529d40facd92953abbc84bfa0
#
_entry.id   7905da9529d40facd92953abbc84bfa0
#
_cell.length_a   1.000
_cell.length_b   1.000
_cell.length_c   1.000
_cell.angle_alpha   90.00
_cell.angle_beta   90.00
_cell.angle_gamma   90.00
#
_symmetry.space_group_name_H-M   'P 1'
#
loop_
_entity.id
_entity.type
_entity.pdbx_description
1 polymer ?
#
loop_
_entity_poly.entity_id
_entity_poly.type
_entity_poly.pdbx_seq_one_letter_code
_entity_poly.pdbx_strand_id
1 'polypeptide(L)'
;MLDQKEHILTRRIKDGEEAAFKEMYLTFFNAVAYFISKYIDNPDTIKDLTQEAFFLLWKHRSRLNESIGFKSYLLSIAKNLVHNHIRSSNYNRKYIEAAIKKSSESISSNELEISTMHAIEQKNLLDLIHEEINKLPEKQREVFLMSRMQFKSNKEIAEALNISVKTVEYRIMRALMKIRKIVDSSVRGIIL
;
A
#
# COMPACT_ATOMS: atom_id res chain seq x y z
N MET A 1 11.64 5.54 -16.15
CA MET A 1 10.87 5.57 -17.41
C MET A 1 9.91 4.42 -17.38
N LEU A 2 8.63 4.62 -17.78
CA LEU A 2 7.69 3.50 -17.96
C LEU A 2 8.17 2.62 -19.08
N ASP A 3 8.02 1.30 -18.91
CA ASP A 3 8.23 0.35 -20.00
C ASP A 3 7.24 0.68 -21.13
N GLN A 4 7.72 0.71 -22.37
CA GLN A 4 6.90 1.03 -23.56
C GLN A 4 5.66 0.12 -23.66
N LYS A 5 5.77 -1.13 -23.22
CA LYS A 5 4.65 -2.08 -23.14
C LYS A 5 3.58 -1.63 -22.13
N GLU A 6 4.00 -1.12 -20.97
CA GLU A 6 3.06 -0.63 -19.97
C GLU A 6 2.30 0.62 -20.44
N HIS A 7 2.97 1.51 -21.15
CA HIS A 7 2.34 2.68 -21.73
C HIS A 7 1.24 2.31 -22.74
N ILE A 8 1.56 1.39 -23.67
CA ILE A 8 0.60 0.89 -24.65
C ILE A 8 -0.59 0.22 -23.97
N LEU A 9 -0.32 -0.68 -23.01
CA LEU A 9 -1.37 -1.39 -22.29
C LEU A 9 -2.25 -0.42 -21.49
N THR A 10 -1.66 0.60 -20.85
CA THR A 10 -2.40 1.63 -20.12
C THR A 10 -3.38 2.37 -21.04
N ARG A 11 -2.95 2.75 -22.24
CA ARG A 11 -3.78 3.44 -23.23
C ARG A 11 -4.93 2.54 -23.67
N ARG A 12 -4.66 1.30 -24.07
CA ARG A 12 -5.68 0.33 -24.49
C ARG A 12 -6.73 0.09 -23.39
N ILE A 13 -6.32 -0.01 -22.13
CA ILE A 13 -7.25 -0.13 -20.98
C ILE A 13 -8.09 1.13 -20.83
N LYS A 14 -7.48 2.31 -20.95
CA LYS A 14 -8.16 3.61 -20.87
C LYS A 14 -9.22 3.75 -21.96
N ASP A 15 -8.93 3.29 -23.16
CA ASP A 15 -9.84 3.29 -24.32
C ASP A 15 -10.96 2.23 -24.18
N GLY A 16 -10.92 1.39 -23.14
CA GLY A 16 -11.97 0.43 -22.83
C GLY A 16 -11.84 -0.92 -23.54
N GLU A 17 -10.64 -1.27 -24.01
CA GLU A 17 -10.40 -2.55 -24.66
C GLU A 17 -10.41 -3.69 -23.64
N GLU A 18 -11.45 -4.56 -23.69
CA GLU A 18 -11.62 -5.68 -22.76
C GLU A 18 -10.47 -6.69 -22.82
N ALA A 19 -9.92 -6.93 -24.02
CA ALA A 19 -8.78 -7.83 -24.18
C ALA A 19 -7.54 -7.31 -23.43
N ALA A 20 -7.28 -6.00 -23.47
CA ALA A 20 -6.19 -5.38 -22.72
C ALA A 20 -6.43 -5.46 -21.20
N PHE A 21 -7.66 -5.29 -20.75
CA PHE A 21 -8.01 -5.48 -19.34
C PHE A 21 -7.82 -6.94 -18.90
N LYS A 22 -8.24 -7.91 -19.70
CA LYS A 22 -8.04 -9.34 -19.43
C LYS A 22 -6.55 -9.68 -19.33
N GLU A 23 -5.74 -9.18 -20.25
CA GLU A 23 -4.28 -9.34 -20.25
C GLU A 23 -3.68 -8.81 -18.94
N MET A 24 -4.03 -7.59 -18.55
CA MET A 24 -3.60 -6.98 -17.29
C MET A 24 -4.06 -7.80 -16.09
N TYR A 25 -5.34 -8.19 -16.04
CA TYR A 25 -5.92 -8.98 -14.94
C TYR A 25 -5.14 -10.28 -14.72
N LEU A 26 -4.96 -11.08 -15.78
CA LEU A 26 -4.25 -12.37 -15.67
C LEU A 26 -2.78 -12.19 -15.25
N THR A 27 -2.14 -11.13 -15.73
CA THR A 27 -0.72 -10.86 -15.44
C THR A 27 -0.51 -10.36 -14.01
N PHE A 28 -1.39 -9.52 -13.49
CA PHE A 28 -1.14 -8.79 -12.23
C PHE A 28 -2.00 -9.26 -11.06
N PHE A 29 -2.96 -10.16 -11.26
CA PHE A 29 -3.84 -10.63 -10.18
C PHE A 29 -3.04 -11.17 -8.98
N ASN A 30 -2.12 -12.10 -9.22
CA ASN A 30 -1.31 -12.70 -8.16
C ASN A 30 -0.40 -11.68 -7.46
N ALA A 31 0.15 -10.71 -8.20
CA ALA A 31 0.98 -9.67 -7.63
C ALA A 31 0.18 -8.73 -6.70
N VAL A 32 -1.06 -8.39 -7.09
CA VAL A 32 -1.95 -7.57 -6.24
C VAL A 32 -2.43 -8.36 -5.04
N ALA A 33 -2.82 -9.64 -5.22
CA ALA A 33 -3.19 -10.52 -4.12
C ALA A 33 -2.05 -10.67 -3.10
N TYR A 34 -0.81 -10.88 -3.58
CA TYR A 34 0.38 -10.93 -2.75
C TYR A 34 0.63 -9.60 -2.02
N PHE A 35 0.43 -8.46 -2.68
CA PHE A 35 0.51 -7.16 -2.00
C PHE A 35 -0.50 -7.05 -0.87
N ILE A 36 -1.75 -7.46 -1.08
CA ILE A 36 -2.82 -7.41 -0.07
C ILE A 36 -2.53 -8.39 1.07
N SER A 37 -1.98 -9.59 0.77
CA SER A 37 -1.66 -10.60 1.79
C SER A 37 -0.58 -10.18 2.80
N LYS A 38 0.17 -9.11 2.52
CA LYS A 38 1.09 -8.49 3.50
C LYS A 38 0.37 -7.81 4.66
N TYR A 39 -0.92 -7.57 4.54
CA TYR A 39 -1.73 -6.79 5.48
C TYR A 39 -2.98 -7.52 5.97
N ILE A 40 -3.43 -8.52 5.23
CA ILE A 40 -4.68 -9.26 5.47
C ILE A 40 -4.36 -10.76 5.43
N ASP A 41 -4.75 -11.49 6.46
CA ASP A 41 -4.45 -12.92 6.59
C ASP A 41 -5.55 -13.80 5.98
N ASN A 42 -6.80 -13.31 5.93
CA ASN A 42 -7.94 -14.11 5.45
C ASN A 42 -7.94 -14.23 3.92
N PRO A 43 -7.84 -15.47 3.36
CA PRO A 43 -7.72 -15.69 1.92
C PRO A 43 -8.93 -15.18 1.11
N ASP A 44 -10.15 -15.32 1.64
CA ASP A 44 -11.36 -14.87 0.95
C ASP A 44 -11.37 -13.34 0.87
N THR A 45 -11.03 -12.67 1.96
CA THR A 45 -10.89 -11.21 1.99
C THR A 45 -9.80 -10.73 1.02
N ILE A 46 -8.66 -11.42 0.94
CA ILE A 46 -7.59 -11.09 -0.03
C ILE A 46 -8.13 -11.17 -1.45
N LYS A 47 -8.85 -12.25 -1.77
CA LYS A 47 -9.44 -12.46 -3.09
C LYS A 47 -10.45 -11.37 -3.43
N ASP A 48 -11.35 -11.05 -2.49
CA ASP A 48 -12.40 -10.04 -2.68
C ASP A 48 -11.81 -8.65 -2.90
N LEU A 49 -10.86 -8.22 -2.05
CA LEU A 49 -10.17 -6.93 -2.19
C LEU A 49 -9.36 -6.86 -3.48
N THR A 50 -8.78 -7.99 -3.91
CA THR A 50 -8.07 -8.05 -5.19
C THR A 50 -9.03 -7.82 -6.34
N GLN A 51 -10.16 -8.54 -6.38
CA GLN A 51 -11.17 -8.38 -7.43
C GLN A 51 -11.74 -6.95 -7.44
N GLU A 52 -12.03 -6.39 -6.26
CA GLU A 52 -12.52 -5.03 -6.12
C GLU A 52 -11.51 -4.00 -6.66
N ALA A 53 -10.20 -4.21 -6.43
CA ALA A 53 -9.17 -3.33 -6.97
C ALA A 53 -9.20 -3.28 -8.50
N PHE A 54 -9.33 -4.42 -9.17
CA PHE A 54 -9.44 -4.48 -10.63
C PHE A 54 -10.77 -3.90 -11.13
N PHE A 55 -11.86 -4.17 -10.44
CA PHE A 55 -13.16 -3.58 -10.76
C PHE A 55 -13.12 -2.05 -10.69
N LEU A 56 -12.55 -1.48 -9.63
CA LEU A 56 -12.43 -0.03 -9.47
C LEU A 56 -11.50 0.59 -10.51
N LEU A 57 -10.41 -0.10 -10.88
CA LEU A 57 -9.56 0.35 -11.98
C LEU A 57 -10.36 0.42 -13.29
N TRP A 58 -11.08 -0.64 -13.63
CA TRP A 58 -11.90 -0.67 -14.84
C TRP A 58 -13.00 0.39 -14.83
N LYS A 59 -13.71 0.53 -13.74
CA LYS A 59 -14.74 1.55 -13.54
C LYS A 59 -14.22 2.97 -13.73
N HIS A 60 -12.99 3.24 -13.31
CA HIS A 60 -12.38 4.56 -13.37
C HIS A 60 -11.27 4.65 -14.44
N ARG A 61 -11.24 3.75 -15.42
CA ARG A 61 -10.20 3.65 -16.45
C ARG A 61 -9.95 4.94 -17.23
N SER A 62 -11.00 5.75 -17.43
CA SER A 62 -10.88 7.05 -18.10
C SER A 62 -9.95 8.06 -17.38
N ARG A 63 -9.72 7.84 -16.07
CA ARG A 63 -8.81 8.66 -15.24
C ARG A 63 -7.35 8.19 -15.29
N LEU A 64 -7.06 7.10 -16.00
CA LEU A 64 -5.69 6.63 -16.12
C LEU A 64 -4.81 7.68 -16.79
N ASN A 65 -3.68 7.93 -16.15
CA ASN A 65 -2.64 8.80 -16.69
C ASN A 65 -1.59 7.94 -17.38
N GLU A 66 -1.49 8.07 -18.69
CA GLU A 66 -0.57 7.27 -19.51
C GLU A 66 0.90 7.48 -19.14
N SER A 67 1.26 8.66 -18.62
CA SER A 67 2.63 8.93 -18.16
C SER A 67 2.98 8.27 -16.83
N ILE A 68 1.99 7.87 -16.03
CA ILE A 68 2.18 7.24 -14.71
C ILE A 68 1.98 5.72 -14.79
N GLY A 69 1.16 5.27 -15.76
CA GLY A 69 0.82 3.87 -15.97
C GLY A 69 -0.28 3.34 -15.05
N PHE A 70 -0.89 2.23 -15.46
CA PHE A 70 -1.98 1.60 -14.70
C PHE A 70 -1.49 0.91 -13.42
N LYS A 71 -0.25 0.43 -13.37
CA LYS A 71 0.29 -0.30 -12.20
C LYS A 71 0.28 0.56 -10.94
N SER A 72 0.76 1.79 -11.05
CA SER A 72 0.79 2.74 -9.92
C SER A 72 -0.62 3.06 -9.44
N TYR A 73 -1.57 3.18 -10.36
CA TYR A 73 -2.97 3.43 -10.04
C TYR A 73 -3.63 2.21 -9.38
N LEU A 74 -3.39 1.01 -9.91
CA LEU A 74 -3.89 -0.26 -9.35
C LEU A 74 -3.38 -0.49 -7.93
N LEU A 75 -2.08 -0.32 -7.69
CA LEU A 75 -1.51 -0.42 -6.35
C LEU A 75 -2.06 0.64 -5.39
N SER A 76 -2.33 1.85 -5.87
CA SER A 76 -2.96 2.90 -5.07
C SER A 76 -4.39 2.51 -4.65
N ILE A 77 -5.17 1.91 -5.56
CA ILE A 77 -6.50 1.38 -5.25
C ILE A 77 -6.40 0.26 -4.23
N ALA A 78 -5.56 -0.75 -4.47
CA ALA A 78 -5.38 -1.89 -3.56
C ALA A 78 -4.99 -1.42 -2.15
N LYS A 79 -4.05 -0.47 -2.04
CA LYS A 79 -3.66 0.13 -0.78
C LYS A 79 -4.84 0.81 -0.06
N ASN A 80 -5.66 1.57 -0.78
CA ASN A 80 -6.82 2.25 -0.20
C ASN A 80 -7.86 1.24 0.29
N LEU A 81 -8.07 0.14 -0.44
CA LEU A 81 -8.98 -0.94 -0.04
C LEU A 81 -8.50 -1.62 1.25
N VAL A 82 -7.22 -2.00 1.31
CA VAL A 82 -6.60 -2.55 2.52
C VAL A 82 -6.75 -1.59 3.70
N HIS A 83 -6.44 -0.31 3.50
CA HIS A 83 -6.58 0.71 4.51
C HIS A 83 -8.03 0.79 5.05
N ASN A 84 -9.02 0.83 4.15
CA ASN A 84 -10.43 0.89 4.53
C ASN A 84 -10.87 -0.37 5.26
N HIS A 85 -10.41 -1.56 4.80
CA HIS A 85 -10.72 -2.83 5.44
C HIS A 85 -10.16 -2.90 6.87
N ILE A 86 -8.88 -2.59 7.08
CA ILE A 86 -8.25 -2.59 8.41
C ILE A 86 -8.94 -1.57 9.34
N ARG A 87 -9.29 -0.41 8.80
CA ARG A 87 -9.98 0.63 9.56
C ARG A 87 -11.37 0.19 10.00
N SER A 88 -12.13 -0.45 9.10
CA SER A 88 -13.44 -1.02 9.40
C SER A 88 -13.34 -2.16 10.43
N SER A 89 -12.38 -3.05 10.29
CA SER A 89 -12.12 -4.15 11.22
C SER A 89 -11.68 -3.65 12.60
N ASN A 90 -10.81 -2.65 12.67
CA ASN A 90 -10.41 -2.04 13.94
C ASN A 90 -11.54 -1.27 14.63
N TYR A 91 -12.45 -0.67 13.86
CA TYR A 91 -13.65 -0.04 14.41
C TYR A 91 -14.59 -1.10 15.01
N ASN A 92 -14.83 -2.19 14.27
CA ASN A 92 -15.62 -3.32 14.76
C ASN A 92 -14.94 -4.01 15.94
N ARG A 93 -13.61 -4.16 15.93
CA ARG A 93 -12.85 -4.74 17.04
C ARG A 93 -12.94 -3.90 18.32
N LYS A 94 -12.84 -2.58 18.24
CA LYS A 94 -13.06 -1.70 19.39
C LYS A 94 -14.49 -1.79 19.93
N TYR A 95 -15.48 -1.96 19.05
CA TYR A 95 -16.88 -2.18 19.44
C TYR A 95 -17.08 -3.55 20.10
N ILE A 96 -16.41 -4.58 19.55
CA ILE A 96 -16.40 -5.95 20.06
C ILE A 96 -15.56 -6.03 21.36
N GLU A 97 -14.41 -5.37 21.45
CA GLU A 97 -13.59 -5.32 22.68
C GLU A 97 -14.31 -4.55 23.81
N ALA A 98 -15.08 -3.53 23.49
CA ALA A 98 -15.99 -2.89 24.45
C ALA A 98 -17.11 -3.86 24.92
N ALA A 99 -17.53 -4.80 24.05
CA ALA A 99 -18.50 -5.85 24.37
C ALA A 99 -17.83 -7.11 25.00
N ILE A 100 -16.57 -7.43 24.61
CA ILE A 100 -15.81 -8.63 25.06
C ILE A 100 -14.93 -8.33 26.28
N LYS A 101 -14.81 -7.10 26.77
CA LYS A 101 -14.24 -6.87 28.13
C LYS A 101 -14.94 -7.67 29.23
N LYS A 102 -15.84 -8.57 28.82
CA LYS A 102 -16.51 -9.58 29.64
C LYS A 102 -16.02 -11.02 29.45
N SER A 103 -15.08 -11.34 28.54
CA SER A 103 -14.52 -12.70 28.45
C SER A 103 -13.18 -12.73 27.72
N SER A 104 -12.23 -13.32 28.36
CA SER A 104 -10.78 -13.37 28.15
C SER A 104 -10.31 -14.32 27.04
N GLU A 105 -9.09 -14.03 26.58
CA GLU A 105 -7.94 -14.87 26.20
C GLU A 105 -7.75 -15.39 24.75
N SER A 106 -6.59 -14.96 24.27
CA SER A 106 -5.53 -15.60 23.41
C SER A 106 -5.86 -16.26 22.08
N ILE A 107 -5.06 -15.98 21.06
CA ILE A 107 -4.31 -16.93 20.23
C ILE A 107 -3.24 -16.24 19.34
N SER A 108 -2.17 -16.87 19.27
CA SER A 108 -0.86 -16.94 18.69
C SER A 108 -0.68 -16.73 17.17
N SER A 109 0.48 -16.19 16.83
CA SER A 109 1.08 -16.01 15.50
C SER A 109 1.60 -17.32 14.91
N ASN A 110 1.50 -17.46 13.58
CA ASN A 110 2.28 -18.44 12.81
C ASN A 110 3.02 -17.77 11.64
N GLU A 111 4.32 -18.00 11.63
CA GLU A 111 5.27 -17.63 10.59
C GLU A 111 5.20 -18.63 9.43
N LEU A 112 5.25 -18.12 8.19
CA LEU A 112 5.54 -18.94 7.00
C LEU A 112 6.89 -18.54 6.41
N GLU A 113 7.78 -19.50 6.32
CA GLU A 113 9.11 -19.41 5.72
C GLU A 113 9.05 -19.15 4.22
N ILE A 114 9.82 -18.18 3.73
CA ILE A 114 10.06 -17.90 2.32
C ILE A 114 11.56 -17.86 2.03
N SER A 115 11.95 -18.66 1.04
CA SER A 115 13.22 -18.83 0.35
C SER A 115 14.33 -17.76 0.60
N THR A 116 15.50 -18.26 0.99
CA THR A 116 16.57 -17.60 1.72
C THR A 116 17.38 -16.50 1.00
N MET A 117 17.40 -16.40 -0.31
CA MET A 117 18.29 -15.46 -1.01
C MET A 117 17.61 -14.10 -1.30
N HIS A 118 16.35 -14.09 -1.75
CA HIS A 118 15.54 -12.88 -1.87
C HIS A 118 15.17 -12.25 -0.51
N ALA A 119 15.13 -13.07 0.56
CA ALA A 119 14.82 -12.62 1.90
C ALA A 119 15.93 -11.75 2.51
N ILE A 120 17.19 -12.00 2.20
CA ILE A 120 18.34 -11.24 2.72
C ILE A 120 18.41 -9.85 2.07
N GLU A 121 18.18 -9.76 0.75
CA GLU A 121 18.14 -8.46 0.05
C GLU A 121 16.94 -7.62 0.46
N GLN A 122 15.77 -8.24 0.64
CA GLN A 122 14.58 -7.55 1.15
C GLN A 122 14.74 -7.11 2.59
N LYS A 123 15.40 -7.90 3.45
CA LYS A 123 15.70 -7.52 4.84
C LYS A 123 16.61 -6.30 4.89
N ASN A 124 17.69 -6.29 4.12
CA ASN A 124 18.62 -5.16 4.05
C ASN A 124 17.92 -3.88 3.58
N LEU A 125 17.01 -3.96 2.60
CA LEU A 125 16.25 -2.81 2.12
C LEU A 125 15.24 -2.31 3.18
N LEU A 126 14.59 -3.22 3.90
CA LEU A 126 13.67 -2.86 4.98
C LEU A 126 14.39 -2.19 6.14
N ASP A 127 15.57 -2.69 6.52
CA ASP A 127 16.40 -2.12 7.56
C ASP A 127 16.86 -0.69 7.19
N LEU A 128 17.29 -0.48 5.94
CA LEU A 128 17.61 0.85 5.41
C LEU A 128 16.41 1.81 5.44
N ILE A 129 15.23 1.33 5.06
CA ILE A 129 13.99 2.13 5.12
C ILE A 129 13.66 2.49 6.58
N HIS A 130 13.79 1.55 7.52
CA HIS A 130 13.56 1.80 8.94
C HIS A 130 14.54 2.84 9.51
N GLU A 131 15.81 2.73 9.17
CA GLU A 131 16.82 3.73 9.57
C GLU A 131 16.46 5.13 9.06
N GLU A 132 16.03 5.24 7.81
CA GLU A 132 15.66 6.53 7.24
C GLU A 132 14.36 7.11 7.83
N ILE A 133 13.40 6.26 8.17
CA ILE A 133 12.23 6.69 8.94
C ILE A 133 12.68 7.27 10.29
N ASN A 134 13.64 6.64 10.95
CA ASN A 134 14.17 7.12 12.23
C ASN A 134 14.96 8.44 12.10
N LYS A 135 15.60 8.71 10.95
CA LYS A 135 16.30 9.98 10.65
C LYS A 135 15.35 11.11 10.22
N LEU A 136 14.06 10.84 10.05
CA LEU A 136 13.10 11.90 9.76
C LEU A 136 12.97 12.87 10.95
N PRO A 137 12.78 14.18 10.70
CA PRO A 137 12.42 15.11 11.75
C PRO A 137 11.17 14.61 12.49
N GLU A 138 11.15 14.73 13.81
CA GLU A 138 10.13 14.17 14.69
C GLU A 138 8.69 14.42 14.19
N LYS A 139 8.34 15.66 13.85
CA LYS A 139 7.03 16.04 13.32
C LYS A 139 6.67 15.41 11.97
N GLN A 140 7.66 15.04 11.15
CA GLN A 140 7.45 14.34 9.87
C GLN A 140 7.31 12.84 10.12
N ARG A 141 8.16 12.28 11.00
CA ARG A 141 8.13 10.87 11.38
C ARG A 141 6.79 10.50 12.03
N GLU A 142 6.33 11.31 12.99
CA GLU A 142 5.05 11.11 13.66
C GLU A 142 3.89 11.01 12.65
N VAL A 143 3.73 12.01 11.80
CA VAL A 143 2.69 12.02 10.76
C VAL A 143 2.83 10.83 9.80
N PHE A 144 4.07 10.48 9.44
CA PHE A 144 4.33 9.35 8.55
C PHE A 144 3.92 8.01 9.19
N LEU A 145 4.29 7.79 10.46
CA LEU A 145 3.92 6.58 11.19
C LEU A 145 2.41 6.49 11.41
N MET A 146 1.74 7.58 11.77
CA MET A 146 0.28 7.61 11.88
C MET A 146 -0.40 7.25 10.56
N SER A 147 0.13 7.73 9.44
CA SER A 147 -0.42 7.44 8.11
C SER A 147 -0.14 6.03 7.62
N ARG A 148 1.06 5.47 7.89
CA ARG A 148 1.52 4.20 7.30
C ARG A 148 1.35 2.99 8.20
N MET A 149 1.58 3.17 9.51
CA MET A 149 1.51 2.08 10.49
C MET A 149 0.17 2.05 11.23
N GLN A 150 -0.42 3.21 11.52
CA GLN A 150 -1.71 3.31 12.20
C GLN A 150 -2.89 3.49 11.23
N PHE A 151 -2.62 3.55 9.94
CA PHE A 151 -3.62 3.69 8.87
C PHE A 151 -4.63 4.84 9.08
N LYS A 152 -4.21 5.92 9.75
CA LYS A 152 -5.07 7.09 9.95
C LYS A 152 -5.18 7.92 8.66
N SER A 153 -6.38 8.43 8.40
CA SER A 153 -6.60 9.39 7.31
C SER A 153 -5.96 10.73 7.62
N ASN A 154 -5.71 11.53 6.58
CA ASN A 154 -5.14 12.88 6.76
C ASN A 154 -5.99 13.77 7.67
N LYS A 155 -7.32 13.59 7.68
CA LYS A 155 -8.23 14.31 8.58
C LYS A 155 -8.03 13.89 10.03
N GLU A 156 -8.00 12.59 10.31
CA GLU A 156 -7.78 12.06 11.67
C GLU A 156 -6.40 12.43 12.23
N ILE A 157 -5.37 12.46 11.35
CA ILE A 157 -4.03 12.93 11.75
C ILE A 157 -4.06 14.42 12.06
N ALA A 158 -4.74 15.21 11.23
CA ALA A 158 -4.87 16.64 11.41
C ALA A 158 -5.57 16.98 12.74
N GLU A 159 -6.66 16.30 13.05
CA GLU A 159 -7.39 16.40 14.31
C GLU A 159 -6.53 15.98 15.51
N ALA A 160 -5.89 14.80 15.43
CA ALA A 160 -5.07 14.26 16.53
C ALA A 160 -3.86 15.14 16.87
N LEU A 161 -3.26 15.81 15.88
CA LEU A 161 -2.08 16.65 16.06
C LEU A 161 -2.39 18.15 16.10
N ASN A 162 -3.67 18.53 16.01
CA ASN A 162 -4.14 19.91 15.95
C ASN A 162 -3.41 20.75 14.87
N ILE A 163 -3.33 20.21 13.64
CA ILE A 163 -2.72 20.83 12.48
C ILE A 163 -3.66 20.78 11.27
N SER A 164 -3.39 21.58 10.23
CA SER A 164 -4.20 21.52 9.02
C SER A 164 -3.95 20.24 8.20
N VAL A 165 -4.97 19.78 7.47
CA VAL A 165 -4.83 18.64 6.52
C VAL A 165 -3.71 18.91 5.51
N LYS A 166 -3.57 20.14 5.02
CA LYS A 166 -2.46 20.54 4.13
C LYS A 166 -1.08 20.35 4.79
N THR A 167 -0.98 20.62 6.09
CA THR A 167 0.27 20.39 6.85
C THR A 167 0.57 18.89 6.95
N VAL A 168 -0.44 18.05 7.13
CA VAL A 168 -0.29 16.58 7.12
C VAL A 168 0.23 16.11 5.76
N GLU A 169 -0.42 16.52 4.69
CA GLU A 169 -0.04 16.18 3.31
C GLU A 169 1.40 16.61 3.00
N TYR A 170 1.75 17.83 3.36
CA TYR A 170 3.10 18.35 3.19
C TYR A 170 4.15 17.51 3.95
N ARG A 171 3.88 17.17 5.22
CA ARG A 171 4.81 16.36 6.03
C ARG A 171 4.96 14.94 5.47
N ILE A 172 3.87 14.31 5.01
CA ILE A 172 3.93 13.00 4.35
C ILE A 172 4.74 13.09 3.05
N MET A 173 4.48 14.08 2.22
CA MET A 173 5.22 14.29 0.98
C MET A 173 6.74 14.45 1.25
N ARG A 174 7.12 15.26 2.23
CA ARG A 174 8.52 15.47 2.60
C ARG A 174 9.20 14.19 3.12
N ALA A 175 8.49 13.39 3.91
CA ALA A 175 8.97 12.10 4.38
C ALA A 175 9.21 11.13 3.20
N LEU A 176 8.22 11.01 2.30
CA LEU A 176 8.33 10.15 1.12
C LEU A 176 9.47 10.57 0.18
N MET A 177 9.69 11.87 -0.02
CA MET A 177 10.80 12.35 -0.84
C MET A 177 12.17 11.95 -0.28
N LYS A 178 12.34 11.96 1.05
CA LYS A 178 13.60 11.53 1.70
C LYS A 178 13.80 10.02 1.54
N ILE A 179 12.78 9.22 1.86
CA ILE A 179 12.83 7.75 1.75
C ILE A 179 13.10 7.33 0.30
N ARG A 180 12.43 7.96 -0.68
CA ARG A 180 12.60 7.63 -2.09
C ARG A 180 14.02 7.86 -2.60
N LYS A 181 14.71 8.93 -2.18
CA LYS A 181 16.09 9.20 -2.58
C LYS A 181 17.03 8.02 -2.27
N ILE A 182 16.77 7.32 -1.17
CA ILE A 182 17.62 6.22 -0.71
C ILE A 182 17.27 4.93 -1.44
N VAL A 183 15.99 4.65 -1.60
CA VAL A 183 15.56 3.51 -2.42
C VAL A 183 16.13 3.63 -3.83
N ASP A 184 16.04 4.81 -4.44
CA ASP A 184 16.59 5.06 -5.79
C ASP A 184 18.13 4.93 -5.84
N SER A 185 18.85 5.30 -4.78
CA SER A 185 20.32 5.16 -4.70
C SER A 185 20.75 3.71 -4.42
N SER A 186 20.00 2.99 -3.58
CA SER A 186 20.29 1.59 -3.26
C SER A 186 20.01 0.66 -4.45
N VAL A 187 18.92 0.91 -5.20
CA VAL A 187 18.60 0.14 -6.41
C VAL A 187 19.63 0.39 -7.52
N ARG A 188 20.18 1.61 -7.64
CA ARG A 188 21.28 1.90 -8.61
C ARG A 188 22.59 1.23 -8.22
N GLY A 189 22.87 1.05 -6.93
CA GLY A 189 24.08 0.36 -6.44
C GLY A 189 24.06 -1.16 -6.63
N ILE A 190 22.89 -1.76 -6.88
CA ILE A 190 22.72 -3.20 -7.13
C ILE A 190 22.83 -3.54 -8.62
N ILE A 191 22.73 -2.54 -9.53
CA ILE A 191 22.76 -2.70 -10.99
C ILE A 191 24.16 -2.39 -11.59
N LEU A 192 25.11 -1.93 -10.79
CA LEU A 192 26.51 -1.74 -11.13
C LEU A 192 27.40 -2.80 -10.49
#